data_6ae35cfed230e7f6d672602633231501
#
_entry.id   6ae35cfed230e7f6d672602633231501
#
_cell.length_a   1.000
_cell.length_b   1.000
_cell.length_c   1.000
_cell.angle_alpha   90.00
_cell.angle_beta   90.00
_cell.angle_gamma   90.00
#
_symmetry.space_group_name_H-M   'P 1'
#
loop_
_entity.id
_entity.type
_entity.pdbx_description
1 polymer ?
#
loop_
_entity_poly.entity_id
_entity_poly.type
_entity_poly.pdbx_seq_one_letter_code
_entity_poly.pdbx_strand_id
1 'polypeptide(L)'
;MSVPSSRESQARPTRSDSVVAASAPIIGGPFGERVARVAPPWSVLRVLILLATLGYIVGYFLDYACIDGLWASPDRYEHLCYSDIPALFGYRGFAEGLVPYLQTPPGGQPLEYPVVTGAFMWVSSLLATPLSGIAGSVPIVAFFNVNVIGLLVFLLVAVLATALTVRHRPWDAAMVALAPTMILGATINWDLIPIALTALAMLAWARSKPG
;
A
#
# COMPACT_ATOMS: atom_id res chain seq x y z
N MET A 1 -43.30 -9.62 32.11
CA MET A 1 -43.09 -10.55 30.99
C MET A 1 -42.00 -9.98 30.14
N SER A 2 -40.76 -10.35 30.42
CA SER A 2 -39.58 -9.93 29.67
C SER A 2 -39.29 -10.94 28.54
N VAL A 3 -39.41 -10.48 27.31
CA VAL A 3 -39.06 -11.27 26.11
C VAL A 3 -37.52 -11.43 26.08
N PRO A 4 -36.99 -12.63 26.08
CA PRO A 4 -35.55 -12.81 25.87
C PRO A 4 -35.22 -12.47 24.42
N SER A 5 -34.38 -11.47 24.20
CA SER A 5 -33.78 -11.20 22.92
C SER A 5 -32.87 -12.38 22.55
N SER A 6 -33.37 -13.30 21.77
CA SER A 6 -32.54 -14.27 21.08
C SER A 6 -31.71 -13.53 20.06
N ARG A 7 -30.52 -13.05 20.47
CA ARG A 7 -29.42 -12.84 19.54
C ARG A 7 -29.08 -14.23 19.02
N GLU A 8 -29.66 -14.60 17.91
CA GLU A 8 -29.11 -15.65 17.06
C GLU A 8 -27.65 -15.28 16.80
N SER A 9 -26.75 -15.90 17.56
CA SER A 9 -25.36 -15.90 17.19
C SER A 9 -25.35 -16.56 15.81
N GLN A 10 -25.21 -15.78 14.75
CA GLN A 10 -24.97 -16.33 13.43
C GLN A 10 -23.76 -17.26 13.60
N ALA A 11 -24.04 -18.56 13.64
CA ALA A 11 -23.05 -19.58 13.79
C ALA A 11 -22.10 -19.46 12.58
N ARG A 12 -20.96 -18.85 12.79
CA ARG A 12 -19.94 -18.78 11.74
C ARG A 12 -19.49 -20.18 11.48
N PRO A 13 -19.39 -20.61 10.21
CA PRO A 13 -18.86 -21.92 9.88
C PRO A 13 -17.50 -22.11 10.55
N THR A 14 -17.41 -23.03 11.47
CA THR A 14 -16.18 -23.42 12.14
C THR A 14 -15.74 -24.77 11.60
N ARG A 15 -14.56 -25.23 11.93
CA ARG A 15 -14.08 -26.56 11.54
C ARG A 15 -14.85 -27.71 12.15
N SER A 16 -15.57 -27.48 13.23
CA SER A 16 -16.51 -28.43 13.80
C SER A 16 -17.80 -28.55 12.97
N ASP A 17 -18.03 -27.63 12.04
CA ASP A 17 -19.09 -27.77 11.05
C ASP A 17 -18.76 -28.93 10.10
N SER A 18 -19.68 -29.87 9.98
CA SER A 18 -19.50 -31.10 9.19
C SER A 18 -19.23 -30.83 7.70
N VAL A 19 -19.82 -29.77 7.14
CA VAL A 19 -19.63 -29.37 5.74
C VAL A 19 -18.23 -28.78 5.55
N VAL A 20 -17.78 -27.92 6.47
CA VAL A 20 -16.43 -27.33 6.44
C VAL A 20 -15.38 -28.41 6.63
N ALA A 21 -15.57 -29.34 7.58
CA ALA A 21 -14.65 -30.44 7.84
C ALA A 21 -14.53 -31.39 6.63
N ALA A 22 -15.64 -31.66 5.92
CA ALA A 22 -15.66 -32.49 4.74
C ALA A 22 -15.09 -31.81 3.49
N SER A 23 -15.32 -30.50 3.32
CA SER A 23 -14.90 -29.77 2.13
C SER A 23 -13.44 -29.27 2.19
N ALA A 24 -12.93 -28.97 3.38
CA ALA A 24 -11.59 -28.41 3.55
C ALA A 24 -10.47 -29.29 2.97
N PRO A 25 -10.46 -30.63 3.17
CA PRO A 25 -9.46 -31.51 2.56
C PRO A 25 -9.60 -31.60 1.04
N ILE A 26 -10.84 -31.52 0.52
CA ILE A 26 -11.11 -31.67 -0.92
C ILE A 26 -10.67 -30.41 -1.67
N ILE A 27 -10.98 -29.22 -1.15
CA ILE A 27 -10.70 -27.93 -1.80
C ILE A 27 -9.25 -27.50 -1.58
N GLY A 28 -8.71 -27.71 -0.38
CA GLY A 28 -7.40 -27.22 0.02
C GLY A 28 -6.30 -28.29 0.12
N GLY A 29 -6.66 -29.60 0.03
CA GLY A 29 -5.72 -30.70 0.19
C GLY A 29 -4.82 -30.55 1.42
N PRO A 30 -3.52 -30.97 1.35
CA PRO A 30 -2.56 -30.83 2.45
C PRO A 30 -2.32 -29.38 2.89
N PHE A 31 -2.53 -28.42 2.00
CA PHE A 31 -2.45 -26.98 2.34
C PHE A 31 -3.68 -26.52 3.13
N GLY A 32 -4.89 -27.00 2.80
CA GLY A 32 -6.10 -26.70 3.54
C GLY A 32 -6.02 -27.16 5.00
N GLU A 33 -5.44 -28.31 5.25
CA GLU A 33 -5.17 -28.81 6.61
C GLU A 33 -4.17 -27.93 7.39
N ARG A 34 -3.18 -27.36 6.72
CA ARG A 34 -2.18 -26.48 7.34
C ARG A 34 -2.70 -25.07 7.60
N VAL A 35 -3.42 -24.49 6.65
CA VAL A 35 -4.08 -23.17 6.79
C VAL A 35 -5.04 -23.17 7.95
N ALA A 36 -5.53 -24.31 8.25
CA ALA A 36 -6.45 -24.55 9.33
C ALA A 36 -5.80 -24.67 10.72
N ARG A 37 -4.52 -24.87 10.85
CA ARG A 37 -3.82 -24.68 12.12
C ARG A 37 -3.76 -23.17 12.40
N VAL A 38 -4.32 -22.76 13.53
CA VAL A 38 -4.29 -21.35 13.96
C VAL A 38 -2.82 -20.99 14.17
N ALA A 39 -2.19 -20.49 13.11
CA ALA A 39 -0.88 -19.91 13.23
C ALA A 39 -0.98 -18.70 14.18
N PRO A 40 -0.04 -18.52 15.11
CA PRO A 40 -0.08 -17.36 15.97
C PRO A 40 -0.18 -16.11 15.10
N PRO A 41 -1.02 -15.10 15.45
CA PRO A 41 -1.31 -13.94 14.60
C PRO A 41 -0.03 -13.23 14.13
N TRP A 42 1.02 -13.25 14.93
CA TRP A 42 2.33 -12.70 14.58
C TRP A 42 3.01 -13.40 13.41
N SER A 43 2.80 -14.71 13.20
CA SER A 43 3.38 -15.40 12.05
C SER A 43 2.66 -15.00 10.76
N VAL A 44 1.34 -14.83 10.79
CA VAL A 44 0.54 -14.39 9.65
C VAL A 44 0.92 -12.97 9.24
N LEU A 45 1.00 -12.03 10.20
CA LEU A 45 1.38 -10.65 9.91
C LEU A 45 2.79 -10.55 9.31
N ARG A 46 3.75 -11.33 9.80
CA ARG A 46 5.12 -11.36 9.22
C ARG A 46 5.11 -11.85 7.77
N VAL A 47 4.34 -12.88 7.48
CA VAL A 47 4.21 -13.39 6.10
C VAL A 47 3.54 -12.35 5.20
N LEU A 48 2.50 -11.68 5.68
CA LEU A 48 1.84 -10.61 4.91
C LEU A 48 2.78 -9.42 4.63
N ILE A 49 3.57 -9.00 5.62
CA ILE A 49 4.60 -7.97 5.44
C ILE A 49 5.61 -8.41 4.38
N LEU A 50 6.10 -9.65 4.48
CA LEU A 50 7.06 -10.20 3.51
C LEU A 50 6.47 -10.23 2.11
N LEU A 51 5.25 -10.74 1.94
CA LEU A 51 4.58 -10.82 0.64
C LEU A 51 4.34 -9.43 0.04
N ALA A 52 3.85 -8.47 0.84
CA ALA A 52 3.65 -7.10 0.40
C ALA A 52 4.97 -6.45 -0.04
N THR A 53 6.02 -6.62 0.75
CA THR A 53 7.35 -6.08 0.45
C THR A 53 7.93 -6.70 -0.81
N LEU A 54 7.84 -8.02 -0.98
CA LEU A 54 8.32 -8.70 -2.18
C LEU A 54 7.55 -8.26 -3.43
N GLY A 55 6.21 -8.20 -3.35
CA GLY A 55 5.38 -7.69 -4.45
C GLY A 55 5.74 -6.25 -4.82
N TYR A 56 5.94 -5.38 -3.82
CA TYR A 56 6.34 -4.00 -4.03
C TYR A 56 7.73 -3.87 -4.67
N ILE A 57 8.70 -4.70 -4.25
CA ILE A 57 10.02 -4.77 -4.85
C ILE A 57 9.94 -5.21 -6.30
N VAL A 58 9.09 -6.19 -6.62
CA VAL A 58 8.86 -6.59 -8.02
C VAL A 58 8.33 -5.41 -8.84
N GLY A 59 7.35 -4.65 -8.33
CA GLY A 59 6.85 -3.43 -8.96
C GLY A 59 7.97 -2.41 -9.22
N TYR A 60 8.79 -2.13 -8.21
CA TYR A 60 9.93 -1.22 -8.35
C TYR A 60 10.91 -1.66 -9.44
N PHE A 61 11.20 -2.96 -9.57
CA PHE A 61 12.06 -3.45 -10.62
C PHE A 61 11.45 -3.31 -12.03
N LEU A 62 10.13 -3.31 -12.14
CA LEU A 62 9.47 -3.02 -13.42
C LEU A 62 9.62 -1.55 -13.83
N ASP A 63 9.81 -0.64 -12.86
CA ASP A 63 10.08 0.77 -13.12
C ASP A 63 11.52 1.04 -13.57
N TYR A 64 12.43 0.03 -13.53
CA TYR A 64 13.86 0.23 -13.76
C TYR A 64 14.17 0.84 -15.14
N ALA A 65 13.46 0.41 -16.18
CA ALA A 65 13.63 0.97 -17.52
C ALA A 65 13.34 2.48 -17.56
N CYS A 66 12.34 2.94 -16.83
CA CYS A 66 12.02 4.37 -16.70
C CYS A 66 13.01 5.12 -15.82
N ILE A 67 13.50 4.49 -14.76
CA ILE A 67 14.51 5.09 -13.87
C ILE A 67 15.78 5.39 -14.68
N ASP A 68 16.24 4.42 -15.49
CA ASP A 68 17.43 4.54 -16.35
C ASP A 68 17.21 5.61 -17.44
N GLY A 69 16.04 5.60 -18.09
CA GLY A 69 15.65 6.57 -19.13
C GLY A 69 15.13 7.91 -18.60
N LEU A 70 15.15 8.16 -17.28
CA LEU A 70 14.63 9.39 -16.64
C LEU A 70 13.18 9.72 -17.04
N TRP A 71 12.36 8.70 -17.22
CA TRP A 71 10.96 8.79 -17.67
C TRP A 71 10.76 9.57 -18.96
N ALA A 72 11.74 9.52 -19.88
CA ALA A 72 11.63 10.12 -21.19
C ALA A 72 10.52 9.45 -22.02
N SER A 73 9.93 10.18 -22.95
CA SER A 73 9.03 9.63 -23.96
C SER A 73 9.86 9.07 -25.11
N PRO A 74 9.50 7.91 -25.70
CA PRO A 74 8.27 7.11 -25.49
C PRO A 74 8.40 6.05 -24.37
N ASP A 75 9.59 5.78 -23.84
CA ASP A 75 9.93 4.65 -22.97
C ASP A 75 8.95 4.45 -21.80
N ARG A 76 8.53 5.54 -21.14
CA ARG A 76 7.58 5.49 -20.02
C ARG A 76 6.22 4.87 -20.38
N TYR A 77 5.84 4.87 -21.65
CA TYR A 77 4.59 4.28 -22.13
C TYR A 77 4.81 2.87 -22.69
N GLU A 78 5.96 2.63 -23.29
CA GLU A 78 6.28 1.35 -23.92
C GLU A 78 6.65 0.27 -22.90
N HIS A 79 7.25 0.67 -21.77
CA HIS A 79 7.68 -0.23 -20.70
C HIS A 79 6.70 -0.32 -19.52
N LEU A 80 5.50 0.27 -19.63
CA LEU A 80 4.48 0.26 -18.58
C LEU A 80 4.96 0.79 -17.21
N CYS A 81 5.92 1.70 -17.19
CA CYS A 81 6.52 2.28 -16.00
C CYS A 81 6.23 3.79 -15.87
N TYR A 82 5.09 4.24 -16.40
CA TYR A 82 4.62 5.62 -16.19
C TYR A 82 4.41 5.90 -14.70
N SER A 83 4.88 7.06 -14.25
CA SER A 83 4.68 7.53 -12.88
C SER A 83 4.49 9.06 -12.87
N ASP A 84 3.52 9.52 -12.07
CA ASP A 84 3.33 10.95 -11.77
C ASP A 84 4.43 11.49 -10.86
N ILE A 85 5.07 10.62 -10.07
CA ILE A 85 6.06 11.03 -9.07
C ILE A 85 7.20 11.82 -9.70
N PRO A 86 7.95 11.31 -10.68
CA PRO A 86 8.99 12.08 -11.33
C PRO A 86 8.44 13.25 -12.15
N ALA A 87 7.27 13.09 -12.78
CA ALA A 87 6.68 14.15 -13.59
C ALA A 87 6.36 15.39 -12.77
N LEU A 88 5.74 15.25 -11.60
CA LEU A 88 5.36 16.37 -10.75
C LEU A 88 6.53 16.99 -9.99
N PHE A 89 7.67 16.30 -9.91
CA PHE A 89 8.88 16.87 -9.30
C PHE A 89 9.29 18.21 -9.95
N GLY A 90 9.31 18.27 -11.29
CA GLY A 90 9.55 19.52 -12.01
C GLY A 90 8.30 20.38 -12.17
N TYR A 91 7.15 19.79 -12.58
CA TYR A 91 5.96 20.56 -12.93
C TYR A 91 5.28 21.29 -11.79
N ARG A 92 5.52 20.90 -10.54
CA ARG A 92 4.91 21.51 -9.33
C ARG A 92 5.93 22.27 -8.47
N GLY A 93 7.15 22.49 -8.97
CA GLY A 93 8.16 23.31 -8.30
C GLY A 93 8.85 22.61 -7.12
N PHE A 94 8.75 21.31 -6.99
CA PHE A 94 9.47 20.56 -5.96
C PHE A 94 10.98 20.53 -6.20
N ALA A 95 11.40 20.56 -7.48
CA ALA A 95 12.81 20.66 -7.87
C ALA A 95 13.45 21.97 -7.41
N GLU A 96 12.68 23.07 -7.37
CA GLU A 96 13.08 24.38 -6.92
C GLU A 96 12.85 24.58 -5.40
N GLY A 97 12.35 23.58 -4.69
CA GLY A 97 12.07 23.63 -3.26
C GLY A 97 10.86 24.48 -2.88
N LEU A 98 9.95 24.75 -3.82
CA LEU A 98 8.75 25.55 -3.56
C LEU A 98 7.82 24.84 -2.57
N VAL A 99 7.19 25.64 -1.70
CA VAL A 99 6.22 25.13 -0.71
C VAL A 99 4.86 24.95 -1.38
N PRO A 100 4.32 23.73 -1.43
CA PRO A 100 3.03 23.48 -2.08
C PRO A 100 1.92 24.29 -1.43
N TYR A 101 0.91 24.68 -2.23
CA TYR A 101 -0.25 25.52 -1.88
C TYR A 101 0.07 26.98 -1.53
N LEU A 102 1.31 27.31 -1.17
CA LEU A 102 1.72 28.68 -0.88
C LEU A 102 2.46 29.33 -2.06
N GLN A 103 3.11 28.53 -2.88
CA GLN A 103 3.91 28.96 -4.01
C GLN A 103 3.55 28.12 -5.24
N THR A 104 3.59 28.79 -6.40
CA THR A 104 3.35 28.13 -7.70
C THR A 104 4.54 28.44 -8.60
N PRO A 105 5.09 27.47 -9.32
CA PRO A 105 6.19 27.71 -10.24
C PRO A 105 5.76 28.66 -11.36
N PRO A 106 6.65 29.50 -11.89
CA PRO A 106 6.35 30.42 -12.99
C PRO A 106 5.81 29.66 -14.21
N GLY A 107 4.60 30.03 -14.67
CA GLY A 107 3.93 29.34 -15.78
C GLY A 107 3.39 27.93 -15.45
N GLY A 108 3.54 27.49 -14.20
CA GLY A 108 3.02 26.20 -13.72
C GLY A 108 1.62 26.30 -13.13
N GLN A 109 1.16 25.19 -12.56
CA GLN A 109 -0.14 25.07 -11.88
C GLN A 109 0.07 24.76 -10.40
N PRO A 110 -0.87 25.16 -9.52
CA PRO A 110 -0.83 24.79 -8.12
C PRO A 110 -0.96 23.27 -7.95
N LEU A 111 -0.50 22.76 -6.80
CA LEU A 111 -0.63 21.35 -6.49
C LEU A 111 -2.11 21.02 -6.21
N GLU A 112 -2.62 19.96 -6.86
CA GLU A 112 -4.02 19.53 -6.81
C GLU A 112 -4.27 18.44 -5.76
N TYR A 113 -3.20 17.82 -5.24
CA TYR A 113 -3.30 16.72 -4.28
C TYR A 113 -3.81 17.20 -2.90
N PRO A 114 -4.42 16.30 -2.10
CA PRO A 114 -4.79 16.62 -0.72
C PRO A 114 -3.59 17.09 0.11
N VAL A 115 -3.83 17.94 1.10
CA VAL A 115 -2.77 18.59 1.90
C VAL A 115 -1.79 17.60 2.53
N VAL A 116 -2.27 16.48 3.05
CA VAL A 116 -1.40 15.43 3.64
C VAL A 116 -0.45 14.84 2.60
N THR A 117 -0.98 14.55 1.41
CA THR A 117 -0.18 14.03 0.29
C THR A 117 0.83 15.08 -0.17
N GLY A 118 0.41 16.33 -0.34
CA GLY A 118 1.31 17.42 -0.73
C GLY A 118 2.41 17.69 0.29
N ALA A 119 2.11 17.60 1.58
CA ALA A 119 3.11 17.70 2.63
C ALA A 119 4.14 16.56 2.55
N PHE A 120 3.68 15.33 2.29
CA PHE A 120 4.57 14.18 2.08
C PHE A 120 5.47 14.38 0.85
N MET A 121 4.91 14.84 -0.28
CA MET A 121 5.66 15.15 -1.50
C MET A 121 6.74 16.21 -1.24
N TRP A 122 6.39 17.28 -0.51
CA TRP A 122 7.32 18.34 -0.17
C TRP A 122 8.46 17.86 0.73
N VAL A 123 8.16 17.12 1.80
CA VAL A 123 9.19 16.53 2.67
C VAL A 123 10.10 15.60 1.86
N SER A 124 9.52 14.81 0.96
CA SER A 124 10.29 13.93 0.06
C SER A 124 11.23 14.73 -0.85
N SER A 125 10.80 15.91 -1.34
CA SER A 125 11.65 16.77 -2.19
C SER A 125 12.82 17.38 -1.40
N LEU A 126 12.59 17.77 -0.14
CA LEU A 126 13.66 18.28 0.73
C LEU A 126 14.73 17.22 1.03
N LEU A 127 14.34 15.95 1.08
CA LEU A 127 15.27 14.82 1.28
C LEU A 127 15.97 14.42 -0.01
N ALA A 128 15.33 14.58 -1.15
CA ALA A 128 15.85 14.14 -2.44
C ALA A 128 17.16 14.83 -2.82
N THR A 129 17.24 16.17 -2.63
CA THR A 129 18.42 16.95 -3.02
C THR A 129 19.70 16.50 -2.29
N PRO A 130 19.76 16.43 -0.94
CA PRO A 130 20.96 15.95 -0.26
C PRO A 130 21.26 14.48 -0.55
N LEU A 131 20.24 13.62 -0.65
CA LEU A 131 20.42 12.20 -0.94
C LEU A 131 20.96 11.96 -2.36
N SER A 132 20.59 12.77 -3.35
CA SER A 132 21.12 12.66 -4.70
C SER A 132 22.64 12.88 -4.72
N GLY A 133 23.13 13.86 -3.96
CA GLY A 133 24.58 14.14 -3.84
C GLY A 133 25.33 12.98 -3.16
N ILE A 134 24.76 12.36 -2.13
CA ILE A 134 25.36 11.23 -1.41
C ILE A 134 25.38 9.97 -2.29
N ALA A 135 24.29 9.71 -3.01
CA ALA A 135 24.13 8.51 -3.82
C ALA A 135 24.73 8.64 -5.24
N GLY A 136 25.21 9.83 -5.61
CA GLY A 136 25.71 10.07 -6.97
C GLY A 136 24.62 9.95 -8.05
N SER A 137 23.36 10.21 -7.69
CA SER A 137 22.20 10.11 -8.58
C SER A 137 21.66 11.50 -8.94
N VAL A 138 20.83 11.57 -9.98
CA VAL A 138 20.15 12.83 -10.33
C VAL A 138 18.97 13.08 -9.37
N PRO A 139 18.62 14.35 -9.06
CA PRO A 139 17.59 14.67 -8.06
C PRO A 139 16.22 14.05 -8.32
N ILE A 140 15.80 13.91 -9.58
CA ILE A 140 14.51 13.29 -9.95
C ILE A 140 14.47 11.80 -9.56
N VAL A 141 15.56 11.06 -9.72
CA VAL A 141 15.67 9.66 -9.31
C VAL A 141 15.71 9.56 -7.79
N ALA A 142 16.43 10.45 -7.12
CA ALA A 142 16.43 10.51 -5.66
C ALA A 142 15.03 10.81 -5.11
N PHE A 143 14.31 11.75 -5.72
CA PHE A 143 12.93 12.06 -5.35
C PHE A 143 12.02 10.84 -5.53
N PHE A 144 12.09 10.16 -6.67
CA PHE A 144 11.35 8.93 -6.89
C PHE A 144 11.64 7.89 -5.82
N ASN A 145 12.91 7.60 -5.55
CA ASN A 145 13.31 6.59 -4.56
C ASN A 145 12.87 6.93 -3.12
N VAL A 146 12.94 8.20 -2.72
CA VAL A 146 12.45 8.64 -1.41
C VAL A 146 10.94 8.41 -1.29
N ASN A 147 10.18 8.74 -2.34
CA ASN A 147 8.75 8.48 -2.39
C ASN A 147 8.45 6.99 -2.36
N VAL A 148 9.16 6.16 -3.13
CA VAL A 148 9.02 4.70 -3.14
C VAL A 148 9.21 4.11 -1.73
N ILE A 149 10.25 4.52 -1.01
CA ILE A 149 10.48 4.07 0.37
C ILE A 149 9.34 4.50 1.30
N GLY A 150 8.88 5.73 1.20
CA GLY A 150 7.77 6.22 2.01
C GLY A 150 6.44 5.54 1.68
N LEU A 151 6.16 5.31 0.40
CA LEU A 151 4.95 4.62 -0.07
C LEU A 151 4.92 3.14 0.36
N LEU A 152 6.07 2.48 0.44
CA LEU A 152 6.16 1.14 1.04
C LEU A 152 5.65 1.13 2.48
N VAL A 153 5.98 2.14 3.28
CA VAL A 153 5.46 2.24 4.66
C VAL A 153 3.94 2.34 4.66
N PHE A 154 3.34 3.15 3.79
CA PHE A 154 1.89 3.25 3.67
C PHE A 154 1.25 1.93 3.19
N LEU A 155 1.86 1.22 2.25
CA LEU A 155 1.41 -0.12 1.84
C LEU A 155 1.39 -1.08 3.03
N LEU A 156 2.47 -1.14 3.81
CA LEU A 156 2.56 -2.01 4.98
C LEU A 156 1.52 -1.63 6.04
N VAL A 157 1.29 -0.35 6.27
CA VAL A 157 0.22 0.13 7.16
C VAL A 157 -1.15 -0.32 6.66
N ALA A 158 -1.44 -0.18 5.36
CA ALA A 158 -2.71 -0.61 4.78
C ALA A 158 -2.94 -2.12 4.94
N VAL A 159 -1.93 -2.93 4.63
CA VAL A 159 -1.99 -4.41 4.76
C VAL A 159 -2.19 -4.82 6.23
N LEU A 160 -1.42 -4.23 7.15
CA LEU A 160 -1.53 -4.54 8.58
C LEU A 160 -2.88 -4.09 9.15
N ALA A 161 -3.34 -2.89 8.84
CA ALA A 161 -4.64 -2.39 9.27
C ALA A 161 -5.77 -3.29 8.77
N THR A 162 -5.73 -3.72 7.51
CA THR A 162 -6.70 -4.65 6.92
C THR A 162 -6.68 -6.00 7.64
N ALA A 163 -5.50 -6.59 7.87
CA ALA A 163 -5.35 -7.85 8.58
C ALA A 163 -5.90 -7.79 10.02
N LEU A 164 -5.73 -6.64 10.69
CA LEU A 164 -6.17 -6.43 12.06
C LEU A 164 -7.64 -6.04 12.19
N THR A 165 -8.29 -5.62 11.10
CA THR A 165 -9.71 -5.26 11.08
C THR A 165 -10.59 -6.49 11.29
N VAL A 166 -10.27 -7.60 10.64
CA VAL A 166 -11.00 -8.87 10.77
C VAL A 166 -10.10 -9.93 11.40
N ARG A 167 -10.05 -9.96 12.72
CA ARG A 167 -9.12 -10.81 13.50
C ARG A 167 -9.20 -12.31 13.20
N HIS A 168 -10.35 -12.78 12.73
CA HIS A 168 -10.58 -14.20 12.43
C HIS A 168 -10.15 -14.59 11.01
N ARG A 169 -9.85 -13.59 10.16
CA ARG A 169 -9.50 -13.77 8.76
C ARG A 169 -8.33 -12.87 8.34
N PRO A 170 -7.20 -12.89 9.06
CA PRO A 170 -6.08 -11.99 8.76
C PRO A 170 -5.50 -12.22 7.36
N TRP A 171 -5.65 -13.43 6.82
CA TRP A 171 -5.20 -13.77 5.46
C TRP A 171 -5.97 -13.06 4.34
N ASP A 172 -7.13 -12.48 4.60
CA ASP A 172 -7.84 -11.68 3.60
C ASP A 172 -7.00 -10.47 3.16
N ALA A 173 -6.11 -9.97 4.02
CA ALA A 173 -5.18 -8.92 3.68
C ALA A 173 -4.13 -9.33 2.61
N ALA A 174 -3.96 -10.63 2.34
CA ALA A 174 -3.13 -11.08 1.23
C ALA A 174 -3.69 -10.64 -0.13
N MET A 175 -5.00 -10.46 -0.24
CA MET A 175 -5.62 -9.92 -1.45
C MET A 175 -5.22 -8.48 -1.73
N VAL A 176 -4.94 -7.68 -0.68
CA VAL A 176 -4.38 -6.34 -0.81
C VAL A 176 -2.88 -6.43 -1.13
N ALA A 177 -2.13 -7.23 -0.36
CA ALA A 177 -0.68 -7.36 -0.48
C ALA A 177 -0.22 -7.87 -1.86
N LEU A 178 -1.01 -8.74 -2.49
CA LEU A 178 -0.68 -9.42 -3.75
C LEU A 178 -1.58 -8.98 -4.92
N ALA A 179 -2.40 -7.94 -4.75
CA ALA A 179 -3.21 -7.43 -5.85
C ALA A 179 -2.30 -6.98 -7.00
N PRO A 180 -2.56 -7.39 -8.24
CA PRO A 180 -1.79 -6.94 -9.39
C PRO A 180 -1.72 -5.40 -9.49
N THR A 181 -2.80 -4.72 -9.11
CA THR A 181 -2.85 -3.25 -9.05
C THR A 181 -1.91 -2.66 -8.00
N MET A 182 -1.64 -3.38 -6.91
CA MET A 182 -0.65 -2.96 -5.90
C MET A 182 0.78 -3.23 -6.36
N ILE A 183 1.01 -4.31 -7.10
CA ILE A 183 2.35 -4.63 -7.62
C ILE A 183 2.73 -3.69 -8.75
N LEU A 184 1.79 -3.42 -9.68
CA LEU A 184 2.08 -2.65 -10.89
C LEU A 184 1.79 -1.15 -10.75
N GLY A 185 0.97 -0.76 -9.78
CA GLY A 185 0.46 0.61 -9.67
C GLY A 185 0.88 1.36 -8.41
N ALA A 186 1.57 0.70 -7.48
CA ALA A 186 1.92 1.32 -6.19
C ALA A 186 2.87 2.50 -6.29
N THR A 187 3.62 2.60 -7.39
CA THR A 187 4.62 3.65 -7.68
C THR A 187 4.15 4.63 -8.75
N ILE A 188 2.92 4.49 -9.27
CA ILE A 188 2.37 5.41 -10.27
C ILE A 188 2.13 6.80 -9.65
N ASN A 189 1.53 6.82 -8.45
CA ASN A 189 1.16 8.06 -7.75
C ASN A 189 1.18 7.86 -6.22
N TRP A 190 0.57 8.78 -5.46
CA TRP A 190 0.54 8.75 -3.99
C TRP A 190 -0.72 8.12 -3.39
N ASP A 191 -1.48 7.31 -4.13
CA ASP A 191 -2.75 6.73 -3.67
C ASP A 191 -2.61 5.79 -2.47
N LEU A 192 -1.42 5.25 -2.22
CA LEU A 192 -1.16 4.46 -1.02
C LEU A 192 -1.37 5.26 0.29
N ILE A 193 -1.24 6.57 0.27
CA ILE A 193 -1.48 7.42 1.44
C ILE A 193 -2.98 7.39 1.84
N PRO A 194 -3.93 7.77 0.98
CA PRO A 194 -5.34 7.68 1.32
C PRO A 194 -5.82 6.23 1.54
N ILE A 195 -5.25 5.24 0.86
CA ILE A 195 -5.54 3.83 1.09
C ILE A 195 -5.17 3.42 2.53
N ALA A 196 -3.97 3.78 2.99
CA ALA A 196 -3.53 3.50 4.35
C ALA A 196 -4.39 4.19 5.40
N LEU A 197 -4.72 5.46 5.20
CA LEU A 197 -5.58 6.24 6.11
C LEU A 197 -6.99 5.64 6.17
N THR A 198 -7.54 5.21 5.03
CA THR A 198 -8.85 4.54 4.98
C THR A 198 -8.81 3.20 5.72
N ALA A 199 -7.77 2.40 5.53
CA ALA A 199 -7.61 1.13 6.23
C ALA A 199 -7.49 1.33 7.76
N LEU A 200 -6.78 2.36 8.20
CA LEU A 200 -6.69 2.73 9.63
C LEU A 200 -8.05 3.20 10.18
N ALA A 201 -8.80 4.00 9.43
CA ALA A 201 -10.13 4.44 9.83
C ALA A 201 -11.10 3.25 9.99
N MET A 202 -11.06 2.29 9.07
CA MET A 202 -11.84 1.06 9.16
C MET A 202 -11.44 0.20 10.37
N LEU A 203 -10.14 0.10 10.65
CA LEU A 203 -9.63 -0.59 11.82
C LEU A 203 -10.10 0.08 13.11
N ALA A 204 -10.03 1.42 13.19
CA ALA A 204 -10.50 2.18 14.34
C ALA A 204 -12.02 1.98 14.54
N TRP A 205 -12.80 2.04 13.48
CA TRP A 205 -14.24 1.77 13.51
C TRP A 205 -14.54 0.36 14.01
N ALA A 206 -13.85 -0.66 13.49
CA ALA A 206 -14.05 -2.05 13.90
C ALA A 206 -13.74 -2.27 15.39
N ARG A 207 -12.84 -1.47 15.97
CA ARG A 207 -12.48 -1.54 17.39
C ARG A 207 -13.41 -0.71 18.30
N SER A 208 -14.04 0.32 17.78
CA SER A 208 -14.94 1.19 18.55
C SER A 208 -16.32 0.57 18.82
N LYS A 209 -16.70 -0.48 18.07
CA LYS A 209 -17.94 -1.21 18.31
C LYS A 209 -17.65 -2.37 19.26
N PRO A 210 -18.15 -2.31 20.53
CA PRO A 210 -18.15 -3.51 21.36
C PRO A 210 -19.03 -4.55 20.69
N GLY A 211 -18.46 -5.72 20.43
CA GLY A 211 -19.15 -6.87 19.84
C GLY A 211 -20.19 -7.46 20.80
#